data_652be1d4dcdd5830d343d4c8a6e19865
#
_entry.id   652be1d4dcdd5830d343d4c8a6e19865
#
_cell.length_a   1.000
_cell.length_b   1.000
_cell.length_c   1.000
_cell.angle_alpha   90.00
_cell.angle_beta   90.00
_cell.angle_gamma   90.00
#
_symmetry.space_group_name_H-M   'P 1'
#
loop_
_entity.id
_entity.type
_entity.pdbx_description
1 polymer ?
#
loop_
_entity_poly.entity_id
_entity_poly.type
_entity_poly.pdbx_seq_one_letter_code
_entity_poly.pdbx_strand_id
1 'polypeptide(L)' 'MKFKVTGFVTLGSGKRPFEKEVEGKNESHAKHIALSLFGSNNGVKRAHIEISEVKKVE' A
#
# COMPACT_ATOMS: atom_id res chain seq x y z
N MET A 1 1.85 -2.73 -16.06
CA MET A 1 1.37 -3.90 -15.32
C MET A 1 0.65 -3.46 -14.07
N LYS A 2 -0.44 -4.10 -13.79
CA LYS A 2 -1.22 -3.78 -12.59
C LYS A 2 -0.90 -4.74 -11.48
N PHE A 3 -0.71 -4.19 -10.31
CA PHE A 3 -0.43 -4.99 -9.13
C PHE A 3 -1.44 -4.65 -8.05
N LYS A 4 -1.76 -5.66 -7.28
CA LYS A 4 -2.66 -5.50 -6.15
C LYS A 4 -1.83 -5.56 -4.88
N VAL A 5 -1.87 -4.49 -4.13
CA VAL A 5 -1.10 -4.40 -2.89
C VAL A 5 -2.05 -4.57 -1.73
N THR A 6 -1.77 -5.56 -0.92
CA THR A 6 -2.58 -5.86 0.25
C THR A 6 -1.72 -5.69 1.49
N GLY A 7 -2.30 -5.14 2.52
CA GLY A 7 -1.56 -4.97 3.75
C GLY A 7 -2.43 -4.41 4.84
N PHE A 8 -1.78 -3.82 5.83
CA PHE A 8 -2.47 -3.25 6.97
C PHE A 8 -1.95 -1.86 7.25
N VAL A 9 -2.85 -0.99 7.63
CA VAL A 9 -2.48 0.34 8.06
C VAL A 9 -2.86 0.47 9.54
N THR A 10 -1.91 0.94 10.33
CA THR A 10 -2.13 1.14 11.75
C THR A 10 -2.47 2.61 11.99
N LEU A 11 -3.66 2.84 12.49
CA LEU A 11 -4.14 4.17 12.78
C LEU A 11 -4.45 4.24 14.27
N GLY A 12 -3.60 4.95 15.00
CA GLY A 12 -3.81 5.08 16.43
C GLY A 12 -3.84 3.75 17.14
N SER A 13 -5.01 3.32 17.56
CA SER A 13 -5.14 2.13 18.35
C SER A 13 -5.57 0.89 17.58
N GLY A 14 -5.64 0.97 16.28
CA GLY A 14 -6.15 -0.16 15.52
C GLY A 14 -5.44 -0.39 14.21
N LYS A 15 -5.47 -1.62 13.76
CA LYS A 15 -4.99 -2.00 12.45
C LYS A 15 -6.17 -2.22 11.53
N ARG A 16 -6.03 -1.74 10.31
CA ARG A 16 -7.07 -1.97 9.31
C ARG A 16 -6.46 -2.57 8.06
N PRO A 17 -7.09 -3.58 7.49
CA PRO A 17 -6.63 -4.13 6.23
C PRO A 17 -6.90 -3.15 5.10
N PHE A 18 -6.02 -3.14 4.14
CA PHE A 18 -6.24 -2.33 2.95
C PHE A 18 -5.88 -3.13 1.71
N GLU A 19 -6.45 -2.70 0.61
CA GLU A 19 -6.21 -3.32 -0.67
C GLU A 19 -6.22 -2.23 -1.70
N LYS A 20 -5.18 -2.19 -2.52
CA LYS A 20 -5.05 -1.12 -3.50
C LYS A 20 -4.44 -1.67 -4.77
N GLU A 21 -5.02 -1.27 -5.90
CA GLU A 21 -4.44 -1.60 -7.20
C GLU A 21 -3.59 -0.43 -7.66
N VAL A 22 -2.38 -0.74 -8.06
CA VAL A 22 -1.46 0.27 -8.56
C VAL A 22 -0.82 -0.24 -9.84
N GLU A 23 -0.40 0.68 -10.65
CA GLU A 23 0.30 0.34 -11.87
C GLU A 23 1.79 0.60 -11.67
N GLY A 24 2.59 -0.44 -11.88
CA GLY A 24 4.02 -0.33 -11.70
C GLY A 24 4.76 -1.25 -12.66
N LYS A 25 6.06 -1.12 -12.68
CA LYS A 25 6.88 -1.94 -13.57
C LYS A 25 7.17 -3.30 -12.98
N ASN A 26 7.21 -3.38 -11.68
CA ASN A 26 7.44 -4.62 -10.97
C ASN A 26 6.88 -4.51 -9.58
N GLU A 27 7.04 -5.55 -8.80
CA GLU A 27 6.48 -5.60 -7.45
C GLU A 27 7.07 -4.52 -6.55
N SER A 28 8.37 -4.32 -6.62
CA SER A 28 9.01 -3.30 -5.80
C SER A 28 8.50 -1.91 -6.14
N HIS A 29 8.30 -1.65 -7.41
CA HIS A 29 7.79 -0.36 -7.86
C HIS A 29 6.36 -0.16 -7.38
N ALA A 30 5.53 -1.19 -7.52
CA ALA A 30 4.16 -1.12 -7.08
C ALA A 30 4.07 -0.86 -5.58
N LYS A 31 4.90 -1.53 -4.82
CA LYS A 31 4.96 -1.33 -3.38
C LYS A 31 5.33 0.11 -3.04
N HIS A 32 6.30 0.64 -3.73
CA HIS A 32 6.73 2.01 -3.51
C HIS A 32 5.61 3.01 -3.83
N ILE A 33 4.92 2.77 -4.91
CA ILE A 33 3.80 3.63 -5.30
C ILE A 33 2.70 3.59 -4.25
N ALA A 34 2.39 2.41 -3.77
CA ALA A 34 1.35 2.26 -2.76
C ALA A 34 1.72 3.02 -1.49
N LEU A 35 2.95 2.88 -1.05
CA LEU A 35 3.40 3.58 0.14
C LEU A 35 3.33 5.09 -0.04
N SER A 36 3.69 5.55 -1.22
CA SER A 36 3.67 6.97 -1.53
C SER A 36 2.24 7.52 -1.52
N LEU A 37 1.32 6.76 -2.09
CA LEU A 37 -0.07 7.18 -2.12
C LEU A 37 -0.67 7.30 -0.73
N PHE A 38 -0.41 6.32 0.10
CA PHE A 38 -0.93 6.35 1.46
C PHE A 38 -0.29 7.44 2.28
N GLY A 39 0.98 7.69 2.05
CA GLY A 39 1.69 8.71 2.80
C GLY A 39 1.25 10.12 2.48
N SER A 40 0.84 10.38 1.25
CA SER A 40 0.52 11.74 0.85
C SER A 40 -0.98 12.04 0.90
N ASN A 41 -1.83 11.04 0.69
CA ASN A 41 -3.25 11.31 0.58
C ASN A 41 -3.96 11.53 1.89
N ASN A 42 -3.54 10.87 2.92
CA ASN A 42 -4.26 10.93 4.18
C ASN A 42 -3.62 11.85 5.21
N GLY A 43 -2.52 12.46 4.86
CA GLY A 43 -1.81 13.29 5.81
C GLY A 43 -1.34 12.51 7.03
N VAL A 44 -1.31 11.21 6.93
CA VAL A 44 -0.95 10.36 8.05
C VAL A 44 0.55 10.17 8.00
N LYS A 45 1.24 11.09 8.61
CA LYS A 45 2.68 11.07 8.57
C LYS A 45 3.29 9.96 9.39
N ARG A 46 2.53 9.41 10.29
CA ARG A 46 3.06 8.42 11.20
C ARG A 46 2.31 7.10 11.17
N ALA A 47 1.51 6.92 10.15
CA ALA A 47 0.85 5.65 10.00
C ALA A 47 1.86 4.58 9.65
N HIS A 48 1.79 3.49 10.35
CA HIS A 48 2.59 2.34 10.00
C HIS A 48 1.85 1.57 8.94
N ILE A 49 2.43 1.54 7.77
CA ILE A 49 1.85 0.79 6.68
C ILE A 49 2.67 -0.46 6.47
N GLU A 50 2.02 -1.58 6.66
CA GLU A 50 2.67 -2.87 6.46
C GLU A 50 2.12 -3.49 5.19
N ILE A 51 2.99 -3.84 4.29
CA ILE A 51 2.58 -4.50 3.07
C ILE A 51 2.72 -6.00 3.27
N SER A 52 1.60 -6.67 3.18
CA SER A 52 1.54 -8.10 3.37
C SER A 52 1.84 -8.84 2.08
N GLU A 53 1.28 -8.36 0.98
CA GLU A 53 1.42 -9.09 -0.27
C GLU A 53 1.27 -8.13 -1.44
N VAL A 54 2.03 -8.38 -2.49
CA VAL A 54 1.88 -7.68 -3.74
C VAL A 54 1.67 -8.73 -4.81
N LYS A 55 0.54 -8.66 -5.49
CA LYS A 55 0.21 -9.62 -6.52
C LYS A 55 0.06 -8.95 -7.85
N LYS A 56 0.52 -9.62 -8.88
CA LYS A 56 0.30 -9.17 -10.23
C LYS A 56 -1.14 -9.49 -10.62
N VAL A 57 -1.87 -8.47 -11.01
CA VAL A 57 -3.28 -8.62 -11.33
C VAL A 57 -3.49 -8.88 -12.82
N GLU A 58 -2.54 -8.48 -13.60
CA GLU A 58 -2.71 -8.56 -15.04
C GLU A 58 -1.61 -9.32 -15.73
#